data_96d8307a377e8da5d0735d1af3bfdfeb
#
_entry.id   96d8307a377e8da5d0735d1af3bfdfeb
#
_cell.length_a   1.000
_cell.length_b   1.000
_cell.length_c   1.000
_cell.angle_alpha   90.00
_cell.angle_beta   90.00
_cell.angle_gamma   90.00
#
_symmetry.space_group_name_H-M   'P 1'
#
loop_
_entity.id
_entity.type
_entity.pdbx_description
1 polymer ?
#
loop_
_entity_poly.entity_id
_entity_poly.type
_entity_poly.pdbx_seq_one_letter_code
_entity_poly.pdbx_strand_id
1 'polypeptide(L)'
;MHNRFPAYALLTVVSLLGGMLGDFAELHASPIDQLTDLTGKALVIVTLTGRDNFTSEYRYDVSVRNRTADLLIADSLIIVLDKITNLAGEDHEALKNETLLSRFEVLGQDGETDDGKPYFRIPAGATPDLGGQTDSLPVTVRIRNKDYLSVFTPSFRVFGKKRPPPEPKQSDSKTQAGMPQRAEEKQTEKLIQLLLKKGIISEEEWRRASQP
;
A
#
# COMPACT_ATOMS: atom_id res chain seq x y z
N MET A 1 -85.03 19.56 27.25
CA MET A 1 -84.92 20.99 26.78
C MET A 1 -83.52 21.26 26.32
N HIS A 2 -83.45 21.62 25.07
CA HIS A 2 -82.42 22.46 24.40
C HIS A 2 -80.92 22.04 24.44
N ASN A 3 -80.44 21.44 23.34
CA ASN A 3 -79.79 22.14 22.19
C ASN A 3 -78.42 22.70 22.55
N ARG A 4 -77.31 22.32 21.92
CA ARG A 4 -76.88 22.65 20.55
C ARG A 4 -75.47 22.04 20.30
N PHE A 5 -75.36 21.43 19.16
CA PHE A 5 -74.03 21.25 18.50
C PHE A 5 -73.45 22.63 18.09
N PRO A 6 -72.15 22.77 17.91
CA PRO A 6 -71.73 22.60 16.55
C PRO A 6 -70.36 21.86 16.35
N ALA A 7 -70.35 21.27 15.20
CA ALA A 7 -69.24 20.69 14.51
C ALA A 7 -68.11 21.73 14.27
N TYR A 8 -66.88 21.32 14.50
CA TYR A 8 -65.75 21.81 13.75
C TYR A 8 -64.99 20.61 13.23
N ALA A 9 -65.24 20.31 11.96
CA ALA A 9 -64.40 19.50 11.13
C ALA A 9 -63.09 20.27 10.92
N LEU A 10 -62.03 19.84 11.56
CA LEU A 10 -60.68 20.33 11.26
C LEU A 10 -60.04 19.30 10.36
N LEU A 11 -60.02 19.68 9.09
CA LEU A 11 -59.38 19.00 7.99
C LEU A 11 -57.87 19.11 8.20
N THR A 12 -57.24 18.14 8.80
CA THR A 12 -55.79 18.03 8.81
C THR A 12 -55.36 17.22 7.58
N VAL A 13 -55.12 17.89 6.50
CA VAL A 13 -54.33 17.41 5.39
C VAL A 13 -52.89 17.31 5.89
N VAL A 14 -52.50 16.16 6.39
CA VAL A 14 -51.13 15.85 6.66
C VAL A 14 -50.51 15.50 5.28
N SER A 15 -49.78 16.46 4.77
CA SER A 15 -48.90 16.28 3.63
C SER A 15 -47.85 15.22 3.93
N LEU A 16 -48.14 14.00 3.48
CA LEU A 16 -47.20 12.90 3.45
C LEU A 16 -46.27 13.08 2.24
N LEU A 17 -45.44 14.15 2.27
CA LEU A 17 -44.21 14.25 1.48
C LEU A 17 -43.05 13.94 2.40
N GLY A 18 -43.02 12.72 2.90
CA GLY A 18 -41.82 12.14 3.47
C GLY A 18 -40.84 11.88 2.33
N GLY A 19 -39.85 12.77 2.24
CA GLY A 19 -38.78 12.63 1.30
C GLY A 19 -38.13 11.25 1.40
N MET A 20 -38.13 10.52 0.31
CA MET A 20 -37.12 9.52 0.03
C MET A 20 -35.78 10.27 -0.12
N LEU A 21 -35.19 10.66 1.01
CA LEU A 21 -33.75 10.82 1.10
C LEU A 21 -33.21 9.39 1.00
N GLY A 22 -32.99 8.95 -0.23
CA GLY A 22 -32.17 7.79 -0.47
C GLY A 22 -30.84 8.05 0.24
N ASP A 23 -30.55 7.22 1.23
CA ASP A 23 -29.19 7.03 1.70
C ASP A 23 -28.39 6.63 0.46
N PHE A 24 -27.80 7.63 -0.19
CA PHE A 24 -26.66 7.40 -1.05
C PHE A 24 -25.58 6.88 -0.09
N ALA A 25 -25.54 5.57 0.10
CA ALA A 25 -24.36 4.91 0.63
C ALA A 25 -23.23 5.41 -0.26
N GLU A 26 -22.48 6.39 0.22
CA GLU A 26 -21.21 6.76 -0.40
C GLU A 26 -20.44 5.43 -0.48
N LEU A 27 -20.28 4.94 -1.69
CA LEU A 27 -19.36 3.85 -2.00
C LEU A 27 -17.98 4.38 -1.63
N HIS A 28 -17.62 4.24 -0.35
CA HIS A 28 -16.27 4.52 0.11
C HIS A 28 -15.42 3.43 -0.51
N ALA A 29 -14.74 3.80 -1.60
CA ALA A 29 -13.72 2.93 -2.17
C ALA A 29 -12.77 2.51 -1.05
N SER A 30 -12.53 1.21 -0.93
CA SER A 30 -11.58 0.68 0.05
C SER A 30 -10.24 1.41 -0.13
N PRO A 31 -9.56 1.83 0.94
CA PRO A 31 -8.25 2.47 0.82
C PRO A 31 -7.25 1.59 0.07
N ILE A 32 -7.53 0.29 -0.08
CA ILE A 32 -6.70 -0.68 -0.79
C ILE A 32 -6.87 -0.60 -2.31
N ASP A 33 -8.03 -0.18 -2.83
CA ASP A 33 -8.32 -0.14 -4.27
C ASP A 33 -7.36 0.77 -5.06
N GLN A 34 -6.80 1.78 -4.39
CA GLN A 34 -5.84 2.70 -4.97
C GLN A 34 -4.39 2.26 -4.80
N LEU A 35 -4.16 1.09 -4.17
CA LEU A 35 -2.85 0.56 -3.87
C LEU A 35 -2.48 -0.58 -4.81
N THR A 36 -1.19 -0.75 -5.02
CA THR A 36 -0.65 -1.88 -5.77
C THR A 36 -0.36 -3.04 -4.82
N ASP A 37 -0.70 -4.25 -5.20
CA ASP A 37 -0.28 -5.46 -4.51
C ASP A 37 1.24 -5.63 -4.65
N LEU A 38 1.92 -5.58 -3.52
CA LEU A 38 3.38 -5.73 -3.40
C LEU A 38 3.78 -7.12 -2.88
N THR A 39 2.83 -8.04 -2.73
CA THR A 39 3.09 -9.41 -2.28
C THR A 39 4.11 -10.07 -3.22
N GLY A 40 5.19 -10.62 -2.64
CA GLY A 40 6.32 -11.15 -3.41
C GLY A 40 7.39 -10.11 -3.80
N LYS A 41 7.07 -8.81 -3.85
CA LYS A 41 8.03 -7.71 -4.03
C LYS A 41 8.50 -7.14 -2.69
N ALA A 42 7.66 -7.26 -1.68
CA ALA A 42 7.97 -6.96 -0.30
C ALA A 42 7.88 -8.23 0.55
N LEU A 43 8.76 -8.36 1.53
CA LEU A 43 8.76 -9.46 2.48
C LEU A 43 8.05 -9.01 3.75
N VAL A 44 7.06 -9.78 4.20
CA VAL A 44 6.44 -9.58 5.51
C VAL A 44 7.28 -10.32 6.55
N ILE A 45 7.68 -9.62 7.59
CA ILE A 45 8.40 -10.16 8.75
C ILE A 45 7.41 -10.18 9.91
N VAL A 46 7.08 -11.37 10.39
CA VAL A 46 6.12 -11.59 11.47
C VAL A 46 6.86 -12.12 12.68
N THR A 47 6.82 -11.40 13.78
CA THR A 47 7.48 -11.77 15.03
C THR A 47 6.44 -11.87 16.13
N LEU A 48 6.33 -13.04 16.79
CA LEU A 48 5.50 -13.19 17.97
C LEU A 48 6.18 -12.48 19.15
N THR A 49 5.55 -11.41 19.66
CA THR A 49 6.10 -10.58 20.74
C THR A 49 5.44 -10.83 22.09
N GLY A 50 4.28 -11.45 22.10
CA GLY A 50 3.60 -11.77 23.34
C GLY A 50 2.48 -12.79 23.18
N ARG A 51 2.20 -13.50 24.28
CA ARG A 51 1.07 -14.40 24.38
C ARG A 51 0.44 -14.24 25.76
N ASP A 52 -0.84 -13.96 25.78
CA ASP A 52 -1.65 -14.01 26.99
C ASP A 52 -2.44 -15.33 26.99
N ASN A 53 -2.05 -16.25 27.87
CA ASN A 53 -2.70 -17.55 27.97
C ASN A 53 -4.09 -17.46 28.60
N PHE A 54 -4.42 -16.37 29.30
CA PHE A 54 -5.69 -16.20 29.97
C PHE A 54 -6.79 -15.83 28.98
N THR A 55 -6.47 -14.93 28.08
CA THR A 55 -7.39 -14.47 27.04
C THR A 55 -7.16 -15.18 25.70
N SER A 56 -6.17 -16.06 25.61
CA SER A 56 -5.70 -16.68 24.35
C SER A 56 -5.36 -15.66 23.27
N GLU A 57 -4.82 -14.50 23.68
CA GLU A 57 -4.42 -13.44 22.78
C GLU A 57 -2.94 -13.59 22.44
N TYR A 58 -2.66 -13.49 21.14
CA TYR A 58 -1.32 -13.49 20.56
C TYR A 58 -1.02 -12.11 19.99
N ARG A 59 0.18 -11.59 20.25
CA ARG A 59 0.65 -10.30 19.75
C ARG A 59 1.81 -10.53 18.80
N TYR A 60 1.64 -10.03 17.59
CA TYR A 60 2.65 -10.10 16.55
C TYR A 60 3.08 -8.70 16.17
N ASP A 61 4.38 -8.46 16.13
CA ASP A 61 4.92 -7.30 15.45
C ASP A 61 5.18 -7.67 14.00
N VAL A 62 4.55 -6.93 13.10
CA VAL A 62 4.60 -7.18 11.66
C VAL A 62 5.23 -5.99 10.97
N SER A 63 6.34 -6.22 10.30
CA SER A 63 7.03 -5.21 9.49
C SER A 63 7.16 -5.67 8.04
N VAL A 64 7.47 -4.73 7.16
CA VAL A 64 7.60 -4.96 5.73
C VAL A 64 9.01 -4.60 5.29
N ARG A 65 9.72 -5.55 4.67
CA ARG A 65 11.01 -5.30 4.01
C ARG A 65 10.81 -5.10 2.52
N ASN A 66 11.22 -3.95 2.02
CA ASN A 66 11.23 -3.70 0.58
C ASN A 66 12.34 -4.52 -0.10
N ARG A 67 11.98 -5.48 -0.94
CA ARG A 67 12.93 -6.31 -1.68
C ARG A 67 13.26 -5.78 -3.07
N THR A 68 12.68 -4.66 -3.45
CA THR A 68 12.90 -4.03 -4.76
C THR A 68 13.94 -2.91 -4.67
N ALA A 69 14.44 -2.45 -5.80
CA ALA A 69 15.27 -1.25 -5.88
C ALA A 69 14.43 0.04 -5.86
N ASP A 70 13.12 -0.07 -6.11
CA ASP A 70 12.21 1.08 -6.13
C ASP A 70 11.94 1.58 -4.73
N LEU A 71 11.76 2.89 -4.58
CA LEU A 71 11.29 3.49 -3.34
C LEU A 71 9.78 3.22 -3.18
N LEU A 72 9.38 2.79 -1.99
CA LEU A 72 7.97 2.67 -1.62
C LEU A 72 7.58 3.85 -0.73
N ILE A 73 6.41 4.42 -0.95
CA ILE A 73 5.87 5.49 -0.11
C ILE A 73 5.47 4.88 1.23
N ALA A 74 6.17 5.22 2.30
CA ALA A 74 6.08 4.53 3.59
C ALA A 74 4.68 4.63 4.22
N ASP A 75 4.03 5.79 4.16
CA ASP A 75 2.69 6.03 4.70
C ASP A 75 1.55 5.39 3.88
N SER A 76 1.87 4.88 2.69
CA SER A 76 0.92 4.14 1.86
C SER A 76 0.89 2.64 2.15
N LEU A 77 1.80 2.15 2.99
CA LEU A 77 1.93 0.72 3.23
C LEU A 77 0.81 0.19 4.13
N ILE A 78 0.12 -0.83 3.62
CA ILE A 78 -0.94 -1.55 4.33
C ILE A 78 -0.63 -3.04 4.27
N ILE A 79 -0.80 -3.72 5.40
CA ILE A 79 -0.81 -5.18 5.46
C ILE A 79 -2.24 -5.67 5.67
N VAL A 80 -2.62 -6.68 4.94
CA VAL A 80 -3.91 -7.37 5.06
C VAL A 80 -3.66 -8.76 5.61
N LEU A 81 -4.32 -9.12 6.69
CA LEU A 81 -4.30 -10.48 7.18
C LEU A 81 -5.12 -11.37 6.23
N ASP A 82 -4.42 -12.03 5.32
CA ASP A 82 -5.04 -12.76 4.22
C ASP A 82 -5.67 -14.07 4.69
N LYS A 83 -4.93 -14.83 5.50
CA LYS A 83 -5.40 -16.12 6.02
C LYS A 83 -4.69 -16.50 7.32
N ILE A 84 -5.35 -17.34 8.09
CA ILE A 84 -4.78 -18.07 9.20
C ILE A 84 -4.89 -19.55 8.88
N THR A 85 -3.77 -20.26 8.96
CA THR A 85 -3.70 -21.71 8.68
C THR A 85 -3.31 -22.46 9.94
N ASN A 86 -3.83 -23.68 10.10
CA ASN A 86 -3.39 -24.61 11.14
C ASN A 86 -2.36 -25.58 10.54
N LEU A 87 -1.17 -25.64 11.14
CA LEU A 87 -0.10 -26.56 10.71
C LEU A 87 -0.02 -27.83 11.55
N ALA A 88 -0.86 -27.97 12.57
CA ALA A 88 -0.91 -29.13 13.44
C ALA A 88 -1.94 -30.13 12.93
N GLY A 89 -1.50 -31.14 12.19
CA GLY A 89 -2.37 -32.24 11.77
C GLY A 89 -1.80 -33.01 10.57
N GLU A 90 -2.18 -34.27 10.44
CA GLU A 90 -1.71 -35.15 9.38
C GLU A 90 -2.30 -34.81 7.99
N ASP A 91 -3.34 -33.97 7.92
CA ASP A 91 -4.04 -33.60 6.68
C ASP A 91 -3.57 -32.27 6.10
N HIS A 92 -2.28 -32.14 5.90
CA HIS A 92 -1.68 -30.88 5.39
C HIS A 92 -2.14 -30.46 3.99
N GLU A 93 -2.62 -31.35 3.16
CA GLU A 93 -3.00 -31.00 1.78
C GLU A 93 -4.40 -30.39 1.68
N ALA A 94 -5.36 -30.87 2.45
CA ALA A 94 -6.72 -30.32 2.47
C ALA A 94 -6.79 -28.94 3.11
N LEU A 95 -5.92 -28.66 4.10
CA LEU A 95 -5.91 -27.42 4.87
C LEU A 95 -5.11 -26.28 4.22
N LYS A 96 -4.35 -26.54 3.16
CA LYS A 96 -3.51 -25.50 2.51
C LYS A 96 -4.30 -24.36 1.90
N ASN A 97 -5.57 -24.53 1.59
CA ASN A 97 -6.41 -23.55 0.91
C ASN A 97 -7.53 -22.98 1.78
N GLU A 98 -7.84 -23.58 2.93
CA GLU A 98 -8.88 -23.08 3.81
C GLU A 98 -8.30 -22.08 4.82
N THR A 99 -8.94 -20.92 4.89
CA THR A 99 -8.62 -19.95 5.93
C THR A 99 -9.46 -20.23 7.17
N LEU A 100 -8.80 -20.25 8.32
CA LEU A 100 -9.46 -20.32 9.61
C LEU A 100 -9.72 -18.91 10.19
N LEU A 101 -9.60 -17.87 9.38
CA LEU A 101 -9.68 -16.47 9.82
C LEU A 101 -10.97 -16.19 10.62
N SER A 102 -12.10 -16.74 10.19
CA SER A 102 -13.40 -16.56 10.87
C SER A 102 -13.48 -17.15 12.29
N ARG A 103 -12.55 -18.04 12.65
CA ARG A 103 -12.47 -18.64 13.99
C ARG A 103 -11.67 -17.81 14.97
N PHE A 104 -11.00 -16.76 14.48
CA PHE A 104 -10.18 -15.88 15.26
C PHE A 104 -10.84 -14.50 15.37
N GLU A 105 -10.57 -13.83 16.46
CA GLU A 105 -10.92 -12.42 16.62
C GLU A 105 -9.67 -11.58 16.43
N VAL A 106 -9.68 -10.73 15.41
CA VAL A 106 -8.60 -9.78 15.13
C VAL A 106 -8.92 -8.48 15.84
N LEU A 107 -7.95 -7.93 16.54
CA LEU A 107 -8.13 -6.76 17.39
C LEU A 107 -7.22 -5.63 16.94
N GLY A 108 -7.76 -4.40 16.95
CA GLY A 108 -7.00 -3.19 16.65
C GLY A 108 -6.69 -3.01 15.15
N GLN A 109 -7.48 -3.63 14.27
CA GLN A 109 -7.40 -3.36 12.85
C GLN A 109 -7.83 -1.93 12.53
N ASP A 110 -7.26 -1.36 11.47
CA ASP A 110 -7.63 -0.03 10.97
C ASP A 110 -8.91 -0.07 10.11
N GLY A 111 -9.32 -1.27 9.69
CA GLY A 111 -10.53 -1.53 8.92
C GLY A 111 -10.53 -2.90 8.28
N GLU A 112 -11.46 -3.10 7.37
CA GLU A 112 -11.63 -4.34 6.63
C GLU A 112 -11.65 -4.05 5.12
N THR A 113 -11.21 -5.03 4.36
CA THR A 113 -11.30 -5.03 2.88
C THR A 113 -12.73 -5.38 2.45
N ASP A 114 -13.06 -5.22 1.18
CA ASP A 114 -14.38 -5.58 0.64
C ASP A 114 -14.70 -7.08 0.78
N ASP A 115 -13.68 -7.92 0.85
CA ASP A 115 -13.80 -9.36 1.14
C ASP A 115 -13.75 -9.68 2.65
N GLY A 116 -13.91 -8.67 3.52
CA GLY A 116 -14.02 -8.83 4.98
C GLY A 116 -12.72 -9.21 5.68
N LYS A 117 -11.57 -8.96 5.06
CA LYS A 117 -10.26 -9.23 5.67
C LYS A 117 -9.76 -8.01 6.43
N PRO A 118 -9.28 -8.18 7.68
CA PRO A 118 -8.77 -7.08 8.46
C PRO A 118 -7.45 -6.57 7.89
N TYR A 119 -7.29 -5.25 7.88
CA TYR A 119 -6.04 -4.61 7.46
C TYR A 119 -5.47 -3.69 8.53
N PHE A 120 -4.16 -3.45 8.44
CA PHE A 120 -3.39 -2.60 9.32
C PHE A 120 -2.49 -1.68 8.51
N ARG A 121 -2.42 -0.42 8.90
CA ARG A 121 -1.50 0.55 8.30
C ARG A 121 -0.14 0.43 8.96
N ILE A 122 0.90 0.39 8.16
CA ILE A 122 2.26 0.45 8.66
C ILE A 122 2.56 1.88 9.11
N PRO A 123 3.07 2.08 10.34
CA PRO A 123 3.43 3.41 10.80
C PRO A 123 4.50 4.03 9.89
N ALA A 124 4.31 5.30 9.56
CA ALA A 124 5.33 6.06 8.82
C ALA A 124 6.61 6.15 9.66
N GLY A 125 7.74 5.87 9.04
CA GLY A 125 9.05 6.01 9.66
C GLY A 125 9.53 7.46 9.69
N ALA A 126 10.78 7.65 10.06
CA ALA A 126 11.43 8.97 10.03
C ALA A 126 11.60 9.51 8.59
N THR A 127 11.57 8.62 7.61
CA THR A 127 11.67 8.95 6.19
C THR A 127 10.34 8.73 5.49
N PRO A 128 9.97 9.59 4.51
CA PRO A 128 8.72 9.44 3.78
C PRO A 128 8.70 8.21 2.86
N ASP A 129 9.88 7.64 2.60
CA ASP A 129 10.05 6.52 1.70
C ASP A 129 10.77 5.35 2.37
N LEU A 130 10.32 4.14 2.04
CA LEU A 130 10.99 2.89 2.39
C LEU A 130 11.92 2.50 1.24
N GLY A 131 13.22 2.62 1.50
CA GLY A 131 14.27 2.28 0.54
C GLY A 131 14.37 0.79 0.24
N GLY A 132 15.12 0.45 -0.80
CA GLY A 132 15.43 -0.96 -1.11
C GLY A 132 16.20 -1.64 0.02
N GLN A 133 15.84 -2.89 0.33
CA GLN A 133 16.44 -3.72 1.39
C GLN A 133 16.31 -3.14 2.80
N THR A 134 15.39 -2.18 3.03
CA THR A 134 15.12 -1.62 4.35
C THR A 134 13.80 -2.13 4.90
N ASP A 135 13.69 -2.12 6.23
CA ASP A 135 12.50 -2.54 6.96
C ASP A 135 11.67 -1.32 7.37
N SER A 136 10.34 -1.47 7.31
CA SER A 136 9.41 -0.51 7.88
C SER A 136 9.43 -0.57 9.42
N LEU A 137 8.80 0.43 10.05
CA LEU A 137 8.40 0.27 11.45
C LEU A 137 7.38 -0.88 11.56
N PRO A 138 7.38 -1.61 12.69
CA PRO A 138 6.39 -2.65 12.91
C PRO A 138 5.04 -2.07 13.29
N VAL A 139 3.98 -2.78 12.92
CA VAL A 139 2.63 -2.61 13.48
C VAL A 139 2.31 -3.82 14.34
N THR A 140 1.66 -3.61 15.48
CA THR A 140 1.26 -4.69 16.36
C THR A 140 -0.11 -5.22 15.95
N VAL A 141 -0.14 -6.49 15.55
CA VAL A 141 -1.36 -7.24 15.23
C VAL A 141 -1.71 -8.13 16.41
N ARG A 142 -2.96 -8.05 16.87
CA ARG A 142 -3.45 -8.82 18.01
C ARG A 142 -4.50 -9.81 17.51
N ILE A 143 -4.30 -11.09 17.81
CA ILE A 143 -5.17 -12.18 17.37
C ILE A 143 -5.59 -12.98 18.60
N ARG A 144 -6.90 -13.03 18.84
CA ARG A 144 -7.49 -13.86 19.90
C ARG A 144 -7.95 -15.18 19.32
N ASN A 145 -7.43 -16.26 19.87
CA ASN A 145 -7.71 -17.64 19.49
C ASN A 145 -8.86 -18.18 20.36
N LYS A 146 -10.09 -17.97 19.92
CA LYS A 146 -11.29 -18.37 20.67
C LYS A 146 -11.43 -19.88 20.86
N ASP A 147 -10.91 -20.65 19.91
CA ASP A 147 -11.03 -22.10 19.89
C ASP A 147 -9.82 -22.82 20.50
N TYR A 148 -8.89 -22.08 21.06
CA TYR A 148 -7.67 -22.62 21.69
C TYR A 148 -6.88 -23.57 20.77
N LEU A 149 -6.83 -23.28 19.47
CA LEU A 149 -6.03 -24.05 18.53
C LEU A 149 -4.56 -24.02 18.96
N SER A 150 -3.94 -25.21 19.01
CA SER A 150 -2.59 -25.37 19.55
C SER A 150 -1.52 -24.68 18.70
N VAL A 151 -1.67 -24.73 17.38
CA VAL A 151 -0.75 -24.12 16.42
C VAL A 151 -1.52 -23.45 15.31
N PHE A 152 -1.16 -22.22 15.00
CA PHE A 152 -1.70 -21.50 13.84
C PHE A 152 -0.65 -20.51 13.32
N THR A 153 -0.76 -20.18 12.05
CA THR A 153 0.17 -19.26 11.36
C THR A 153 -0.62 -18.21 10.61
N PRO A 154 -0.47 -16.92 10.97
CA PRO A 154 -1.04 -15.83 10.20
C PRO A 154 -0.21 -15.56 8.93
N SER A 155 -0.88 -15.30 7.83
CA SER A 155 -0.28 -14.89 6.56
C SER A 155 -0.81 -13.55 6.13
N PHE A 156 0.07 -12.70 5.64
CA PHE A 156 -0.26 -11.32 5.28
C PHE A 156 0.06 -11.05 3.81
N ARG A 157 -0.75 -10.19 3.20
CA ARG A 157 -0.46 -9.54 1.91
C ARG A 157 -0.05 -8.10 2.16
N VAL A 158 0.75 -7.54 1.25
CA VAL A 158 1.25 -6.17 1.35
C VAL A 158 0.71 -5.36 0.19
N PHE A 159 0.18 -4.18 0.49
CA PHE A 159 -0.27 -3.20 -0.49
C PHE A 159 0.44 -1.87 -0.24
N GLY A 160 0.66 -1.10 -1.30
CA GLY A 160 1.32 0.19 -1.17
C GLY A 160 1.51 0.88 -2.52
N LYS A 161 2.09 2.07 -2.48
CA LYS A 161 2.43 2.86 -3.67
C LYS A 161 3.94 2.90 -3.85
N LYS A 162 4.38 2.75 -5.08
CA LYS A 162 5.75 3.06 -5.46
C LYS A 162 5.89 4.56 -5.65
N ARG A 163 7.04 5.10 -5.26
CA ARG A 163 7.37 6.48 -5.60
C ARG A 163 7.59 6.58 -7.12
N PRO A 164 6.88 7.46 -7.81
CA PRO A 164 7.17 7.70 -9.22
C PRO A 164 8.61 8.20 -9.37
N PRO A 165 9.31 7.84 -10.46
CA PRO A 165 10.61 8.41 -10.74
C PRO A 165 10.53 9.93 -10.71
N PRO A 166 11.57 10.63 -10.23
CA PRO A 166 11.59 12.08 -10.30
C PRO A 166 11.40 12.48 -11.76
N GLU A 167 10.39 13.30 -12.00
CA GLU A 167 10.21 13.88 -13.34
C GLU A 167 11.55 14.52 -13.75
N PRO A 168 12.04 14.21 -14.97
CA PRO A 168 13.21 14.91 -15.47
C PRO A 168 12.86 16.39 -15.35
N LYS A 169 13.61 17.12 -14.52
CA LYS A 169 13.45 18.57 -14.43
C LYS A 169 13.42 19.06 -15.86
N GLN A 170 12.25 19.43 -16.34
CA GLN A 170 12.16 20.26 -17.53
C GLN A 170 12.99 21.48 -17.14
N SER A 171 14.24 21.48 -17.56
CA SER A 171 15.04 22.69 -17.54
C SER A 171 14.18 23.70 -18.25
N ASP A 172 13.78 24.75 -17.49
CA ASP A 172 12.98 25.85 -18.00
C ASP A 172 13.62 26.35 -19.30
N SER A 173 13.19 25.76 -20.41
CA SER A 173 13.62 26.11 -21.77
C SER A 173 13.01 27.44 -22.22
N LYS A 174 12.72 28.34 -21.26
CA LYS A 174 12.26 29.69 -21.55
C LYS A 174 13.32 30.78 -21.43
N THR A 175 14.58 30.42 -21.16
CA THR A 175 15.65 31.47 -21.11
C THR A 175 16.96 30.99 -21.76
N GLN A 176 16.89 30.28 -22.89
CA GLN A 176 18.09 30.05 -23.70
C GLN A 176 17.77 30.05 -25.20
N ALA A 177 17.06 31.06 -25.65
CA ALA A 177 17.30 31.55 -27.00
C ALA A 177 18.63 32.33 -26.97
N GLY A 178 19.76 31.63 -27.17
CA GLY A 178 21.03 32.35 -27.35
C GLY A 178 22.26 31.81 -26.62
N MET A 179 22.33 30.50 -26.29
CA MET A 179 23.64 29.96 -25.85
C MET A 179 24.21 28.97 -26.88
N PRO A 180 25.49 29.13 -27.20
CA PRO A 180 26.06 28.63 -28.44
C PRO A 180 26.36 27.13 -28.34
N GLN A 181 25.94 26.36 -29.35
CA GLN A 181 26.41 25.02 -29.71
C GLN A 181 27.93 24.83 -29.54
N ARG A 182 28.67 25.93 -29.49
CA ARG A 182 30.13 26.03 -29.33
C ARG A 182 30.68 25.54 -27.98
N ALA A 183 29.85 25.41 -26.93
CA ALA A 183 30.31 24.94 -25.61
C ALA A 183 30.25 23.41 -25.51
N GLU A 184 29.24 22.78 -26.08
CA GLU A 184 29.13 21.32 -26.12
C GLU A 184 30.12 20.71 -27.10
N GLU A 185 30.35 21.35 -28.25
CA GLU A 185 31.39 20.95 -29.19
C GLU A 185 32.79 20.96 -28.53
N LYS A 186 33.12 21.98 -27.75
CA LYS A 186 34.40 22.05 -27.02
C LYS A 186 34.53 20.97 -25.93
N GLN A 187 33.46 20.56 -25.27
CA GLN A 187 33.51 19.51 -24.27
C GLN A 187 33.68 18.13 -24.93
N THR A 188 32.97 17.90 -26.03
CA THR A 188 33.07 16.67 -26.84
C THR A 188 34.48 16.55 -27.44
N GLU A 189 35.02 17.63 -27.96
CA GLU A 189 36.38 17.66 -28.52
C GLU A 189 37.47 17.36 -27.46
N LYS A 190 37.33 17.94 -26.25
CA LYS A 190 38.20 17.60 -25.12
C LYS A 190 38.13 16.14 -24.70
N LEU A 191 36.91 15.55 -24.68
CA LEU A 191 36.73 14.16 -24.35
C LEU A 191 37.40 13.25 -25.38
N ILE A 192 37.24 13.54 -26.66
CA ILE A 192 37.88 12.81 -27.76
C ILE A 192 39.38 12.86 -27.65
N GLN A 193 39.96 14.06 -27.43
CA GLN A 193 41.40 14.21 -27.23
C GLN A 193 41.93 13.42 -26.04
N LEU A 194 41.14 13.31 -24.97
CA LEU A 194 41.50 12.57 -23.78
C LEU A 194 41.48 11.06 -24.02
N LEU A 195 40.54 10.58 -24.82
CA LEU A 195 40.41 9.18 -25.22
C LEU A 195 41.56 8.76 -26.18
N LEU A 196 41.93 9.63 -27.14
CA LEU A 196 43.08 9.44 -28.00
C LEU A 196 44.39 9.43 -27.21
N LYS A 197 44.58 10.39 -26.29
CA LYS A 197 45.76 10.46 -25.43
C LYS A 197 45.93 9.26 -24.51
N LYS A 198 44.81 8.67 -24.04
CA LYS A 198 44.82 7.47 -23.24
C LYS A 198 44.93 6.17 -24.04
N GLY A 199 44.98 6.25 -25.36
CA GLY A 199 45.07 5.09 -26.25
C GLY A 199 43.81 4.17 -26.21
N ILE A 200 42.67 4.73 -25.78
CA ILE A 200 41.41 3.98 -25.73
C ILE A 200 40.78 3.87 -27.13
N ILE A 201 41.00 4.91 -27.96
CA ILE A 201 40.66 4.92 -29.40
C ILE A 201 41.88 5.35 -30.19
N SER A 202 42.07 4.78 -31.38
CA SER A 202 43.12 5.15 -32.30
C SER A 202 42.69 6.32 -33.21
N GLU A 203 43.65 7.08 -33.73
CA GLU A 203 43.36 8.13 -34.71
C GLU A 203 42.63 7.60 -35.95
N GLU A 204 42.98 6.37 -36.35
CA GLU A 204 42.38 5.73 -37.53
C GLU A 204 40.92 5.34 -37.29
N GLU A 205 40.60 4.86 -36.08
CA GLU A 205 39.19 4.55 -35.70
C GLU A 205 38.37 5.81 -35.63
N TRP A 206 38.92 6.88 -35.04
CA TRP A 206 38.24 8.16 -34.99
C TRP A 206 38.00 8.74 -36.40
N ARG A 207 39.00 8.69 -37.28
CA ARG A 207 38.88 9.19 -38.64
C ARG A 207 37.80 8.44 -39.45
N ARG A 208 37.69 7.10 -39.24
CA ARG A 208 36.61 6.31 -39.86
C ARG A 208 35.24 6.66 -39.35
N ALA A 209 35.09 6.88 -38.05
CA ALA A 209 33.82 7.23 -37.42
C ALA A 209 33.34 8.67 -37.75
N SER A 210 34.26 9.56 -38.12
CA SER A 210 34.00 10.97 -38.42
C SER A 210 33.75 11.25 -39.89
N GLN A 211 33.83 10.24 -40.78
CA GLN A 211 33.46 10.39 -42.20
C GLN A 211 31.95 10.17 -42.37
N PRO A 212 31.21 11.10 -43.02
CA PRO A 212 29.78 10.99 -43.28
C PRO A 212 29.44 9.87 -44.27
#